data_65c142c92d6264b939579c278a1734b5
#
_entry.id   65c142c92d6264b939579c278a1734b5
#
_cell.length_a   1.000
_cell.length_b   1.000
_cell.length_c   1.000
_cell.angle_alpha   90.00
_cell.angle_beta   90.00
_cell.angle_gamma   90.00
#
_symmetry.space_group_name_H-M   'P 1'
#
loop_
_entity.id
_entity.type
_entity.pdbx_description
1 polymer ?
#
loop_
_entity_poly.entity_id
_entity_poly.type
_entity_poly.pdbx_seq_one_letter_code
_entity_poly.pdbx_strand_id
1 'polypeptide(L)'
;MTGQLSEALRRLADDVPPARVPDGLFDAARTRHRRRRAVAAGALAVLVLLLGTGYALYPVALPMPASPRHDAPGLPTRLVDPPLRTASVRDSAPGSAAMLFGGPAVRTDWFETRMGLVAADADRYRVLDAGPFVPGFDALLSPDGRYAWVGASLLDLKSGRFTPDRTDGYPLAFAPDGGRLVYADDEAAFTPPNTYTTPYVGVYDRERGTDVLRVRVDTAWIPPGRTAALSLDGGELALQVRDEVWFARVADAGAGGVAEPYRKLPLAGGRLAGAGSWLPDGRSVAVLDRSTCTGCPVPSYPRTWTLALRSTIDSAPLAGAAFPSLPSRTFVQLLGWRSADEAVALVGVPGPTAVDRPEDHDIAWGPYHEPGTEAVELVVLRRGAAAPEVLFRTPEGITDLSVAADLAIDGAVRQSDRPDYGPLPFWLLAVGFVLAVLVALPVLALLRRWRGWRPRRRGRTARPPV
;
A
#
# COMPACT_ATOMS: atom_id res chain seq x y z
N MET A 1 -10.66 53.29 55.27
CA MET A 1 -9.52 52.74 56.03
C MET A 1 -8.32 52.45 55.14
N THR A 2 -8.39 52.35 53.80
CA THR A 2 -7.26 52.05 52.91
C THR A 2 -6.24 53.20 52.74
N GLY A 3 -6.64 54.49 52.95
CA GLY A 3 -5.76 55.65 52.77
C GLY A 3 -4.68 55.79 53.88
N GLN A 4 -5.02 55.44 55.12
CA GLN A 4 -4.11 55.58 56.25
C GLN A 4 -2.98 54.51 56.20
N LEU A 5 -3.27 53.29 55.71
CA LEU A 5 -2.30 52.24 55.52
C LEU A 5 -1.27 52.57 54.42
N SER A 6 -1.77 53.16 53.31
CA SER A 6 -0.93 53.60 52.19
C SER A 6 0.01 54.72 52.58
N GLU A 7 -0.44 55.68 53.43
CA GLU A 7 0.35 56.79 53.97
C GLU A 7 1.41 56.31 54.96
N ALA A 8 1.04 55.35 55.84
CA ALA A 8 1.98 54.75 56.78
C ALA A 8 3.09 53.92 56.05
N LEU A 9 2.73 53.16 55.01
CA LEU A 9 3.69 52.42 54.21
C LEU A 9 4.63 53.33 53.41
N ARG A 10 4.12 54.51 52.94
CA ARG A 10 4.97 55.50 52.28
C ARG A 10 6.01 56.10 53.23
N ARG A 11 5.58 56.50 54.43
CA ARG A 11 6.54 57.03 55.47
C ARG A 11 7.59 56.02 55.88
N LEU A 12 7.17 54.74 55.98
CA LEU A 12 8.14 53.67 56.28
C LEU A 12 9.11 53.44 55.11
N ALA A 13 8.68 53.61 53.86
CA ALA A 13 9.52 53.47 52.66
C ALA A 13 10.53 54.66 52.54
N ASP A 14 10.14 55.87 52.97
CA ASP A 14 11.00 57.06 52.93
C ASP A 14 12.06 57.04 54.00
N ASP A 15 11.83 56.35 55.13
CA ASP A 15 12.83 56.20 56.25
C ASP A 15 13.87 55.12 56.00
N VAL A 16 13.67 54.26 54.92
CA VAL A 16 14.72 53.23 54.64
C VAL A 16 15.82 53.84 53.79
N PRO A 17 17.06 53.84 54.30
CA PRO A 17 18.20 54.36 53.55
C PRO A 17 18.32 53.59 52.22
N PRO A 18 18.56 54.28 51.07
CA PRO A 18 18.65 53.64 49.77
C PRO A 18 19.66 52.52 49.79
N ALA A 19 19.18 51.31 49.56
CA ALA A 19 20.03 50.11 49.48
C ALA A 19 21.11 50.33 48.42
N ARG A 20 22.37 50.48 48.81
CA ARG A 20 23.50 50.55 47.87
C ARG A 20 23.61 49.21 47.18
N VAL A 21 23.07 49.13 45.94
CA VAL A 21 23.23 47.98 45.07
C VAL A 21 24.66 47.90 44.60
N PRO A 22 25.43 46.84 44.90
CA PRO A 22 26.82 46.76 44.47
C PRO A 22 26.93 46.89 42.95
N ASP A 23 27.89 47.71 42.48
CA ASP A 23 28.16 47.90 41.06
C ASP A 23 28.44 46.53 40.40
N GLY A 24 27.73 46.26 39.32
CA GLY A 24 27.85 44.98 38.55
C GLY A 24 26.91 43.85 38.97
N LEU A 25 26.04 44.03 39.98
CA LEU A 25 25.11 42.99 40.42
C LEU A 25 24.12 42.59 39.28
N PHE A 26 23.66 43.56 38.52
CA PHE A 26 22.79 43.34 37.35
C PHE A 26 23.50 42.63 36.21
N ASP A 27 24.78 42.94 35.98
CA ASP A 27 25.57 42.29 34.95
C ASP A 27 25.93 40.87 35.35
N ALA A 28 26.23 40.63 36.63
CA ALA A 28 26.40 39.27 37.15
C ALA A 28 25.11 38.43 37.05
N ALA A 29 23.96 39.01 37.37
CA ALA A 29 22.66 38.37 37.27
C ALA A 29 22.30 38.06 35.81
N ARG A 30 22.49 38.99 34.87
CA ARG A 30 22.29 38.78 33.43
C ARG A 30 23.20 37.70 32.89
N THR A 31 24.47 37.67 33.32
CA THR A 31 25.42 36.65 32.87
C THR A 31 25.05 35.29 33.42
N ARG A 32 24.59 35.20 34.67
CA ARG A 32 24.12 33.93 35.28
C ARG A 32 22.82 33.42 34.60
N HIS A 33 21.91 34.32 34.27
CA HIS A 33 20.66 33.99 33.59
C HIS A 33 20.91 33.48 32.14
N ARG A 34 21.79 34.18 31.39
CA ARG A 34 22.23 33.74 30.06
C ARG A 34 22.91 32.38 30.10
N ARG A 35 23.75 32.09 31.12
CA ARG A 35 24.38 30.77 31.28
C ARG A 35 23.35 29.68 31.56
N ARG A 36 22.39 29.94 32.47
CA ARG A 36 21.32 28.96 32.76
C ARG A 36 20.47 28.63 31.51
N ARG A 37 20.11 29.64 30.72
CA ARG A 37 19.39 29.43 29.45
C ARG A 37 20.24 28.67 28.45
N ALA A 38 21.50 28.94 28.30
CA ALA A 38 22.41 28.22 27.41
C ALA A 38 22.59 26.74 27.81
N VAL A 39 22.69 26.46 29.11
CA VAL A 39 22.77 25.09 29.63
C VAL A 39 21.46 24.36 29.44
N ALA A 40 20.32 25.01 29.71
CA ALA A 40 19.01 24.41 29.49
C ALA A 40 18.73 24.11 28.00
N ALA A 41 19.10 25.04 27.12
CA ALA A 41 18.98 24.82 25.67
C ALA A 41 19.91 23.70 25.18
N GLY A 42 21.12 23.60 25.69
CA GLY A 42 22.04 22.50 25.39
C GLY A 42 21.53 21.15 25.90
N ALA A 43 20.98 21.11 27.12
CA ALA A 43 20.40 19.89 27.67
C ALA A 43 19.16 19.41 26.88
N LEU A 44 18.29 20.35 26.47
CA LEU A 44 17.13 20.04 25.63
C LEU A 44 17.56 19.52 24.27
N ALA A 45 18.57 20.13 23.64
CA ALA A 45 19.10 19.68 22.36
C ALA A 45 19.71 18.27 22.46
N VAL A 46 20.43 17.96 23.52
CA VAL A 46 20.97 16.61 23.79
C VAL A 46 19.83 15.60 24.03
N LEU A 47 18.80 16.00 24.78
CA LEU A 47 17.64 15.14 25.04
C LEU A 47 16.87 14.83 23.74
N VAL A 48 16.61 15.83 22.89
CA VAL A 48 15.98 15.66 21.58
C VAL A 48 16.83 14.75 20.67
N LEU A 49 18.14 14.91 20.70
CA LEU A 49 19.05 14.04 19.95
C LEU A 49 19.02 12.60 20.48
N LEU A 50 19.09 12.40 21.79
CA LEU A 50 19.04 11.07 22.40
C LEU A 50 17.69 10.39 22.14
N LEU A 51 16.59 11.14 22.18
CA LEU A 51 15.27 10.62 21.86
C LEU A 51 15.13 10.37 20.35
N GLY A 52 15.59 11.28 19.49
CA GLY A 52 15.55 11.13 18.04
C GLY A 52 16.47 10.03 17.52
N THR A 53 17.71 9.99 17.99
CA THR A 53 18.65 8.90 17.64
C THR A 53 18.28 7.59 18.32
N GLY A 54 17.79 7.61 19.57
CA GLY A 54 17.27 6.43 20.24
C GLY A 54 16.08 5.84 19.52
N TYR A 55 15.14 6.66 19.07
CA TYR A 55 14.00 6.23 18.26
C TYR A 55 14.41 5.76 16.86
N ALA A 56 15.34 6.43 16.22
CA ALA A 56 15.86 6.04 14.90
C ALA A 56 16.80 4.81 14.96
N LEU A 57 17.56 4.65 16.05
CA LEU A 57 18.55 3.59 16.22
C LEU A 57 18.04 2.41 17.05
N TYR A 58 16.92 2.56 17.78
CA TYR A 58 16.37 1.48 18.60
C TYR A 58 16.24 0.13 17.87
N PRO A 59 15.93 0.11 16.55
CA PRO A 59 15.98 -1.13 15.80
C PRO A 59 17.28 -1.37 15.01
N VAL A 60 18.23 -0.44 15.00
CA VAL A 60 19.52 -0.56 14.26
C VAL A 60 20.61 -1.24 15.10
N ALA A 61 20.39 -1.37 16.41
CA ALA A 61 21.40 -1.82 17.35
C ALA A 61 21.89 -3.28 17.14
N LEU A 62 21.22 -4.04 16.28
CA LEU A 62 21.71 -5.36 15.86
C LEU A 62 21.51 -5.47 14.35
N PRO A 63 22.51 -5.89 13.56
CA PRO A 63 22.28 -6.35 12.21
C PRO A 63 21.22 -7.44 12.30
N MET A 64 20.01 -7.12 11.83
CA MET A 64 18.97 -8.15 11.79
C MET A 64 19.47 -9.22 10.82
N PRO A 65 19.61 -10.47 11.25
CA PRO A 65 19.92 -11.53 10.33
C PRO A 65 18.90 -11.46 9.20
N ALA A 66 19.38 -11.58 7.97
CA ALA A 66 18.49 -11.68 6.82
C ALA A 66 17.46 -12.77 7.10
N SER A 67 16.20 -12.52 6.75
CA SER A 67 15.17 -13.54 6.85
C SER A 67 15.64 -14.78 6.11
N PRO A 68 15.59 -15.97 6.71
CA PRO A 68 16.01 -17.18 6.03
C PRO A 68 15.21 -17.32 4.73
N ARG A 69 15.88 -17.77 3.68
CA ARG A 69 15.19 -18.17 2.45
C ARG A 69 14.58 -19.53 2.65
N HIS A 70 13.35 -19.66 2.23
CA HIS A 70 12.68 -20.95 2.15
C HIS A 70 13.06 -21.62 0.81
N ASP A 71 13.21 -22.92 0.83
CA ASP A 71 13.58 -23.69 -0.37
C ASP A 71 12.49 -23.64 -1.45
N ALA A 72 11.23 -23.45 -1.04
CA ALA A 72 10.11 -23.29 -1.93
C ALA A 72 9.41 -21.92 -1.70
N PRO A 73 9.02 -21.21 -2.78
CA PRO A 73 8.21 -20.02 -2.67
C PRO A 73 6.82 -20.36 -2.15
N GLY A 74 6.21 -19.42 -1.41
CA GLY A 74 4.87 -19.60 -0.86
C GLY A 74 4.29 -18.34 -0.28
N LEU A 75 2.99 -18.39 -0.02
CA LEU A 75 2.28 -17.33 0.68
C LEU A 75 2.71 -17.32 2.16
N PRO A 76 3.00 -16.15 2.75
CA PRO A 76 3.33 -16.06 4.17
C PRO A 76 2.09 -16.36 5.01
N THR A 77 2.25 -17.04 6.15
CA THR A 77 1.13 -17.30 7.07
C THR A 77 0.58 -16.04 7.75
N ARG A 78 1.33 -14.92 7.72
CA ARG A 78 0.86 -13.61 8.19
C ARG A 78 1.53 -12.47 7.44
N LEU A 79 0.82 -11.36 7.31
CA LEU A 79 1.39 -10.07 6.92
C LEU A 79 1.71 -9.22 8.15
N VAL A 80 2.68 -8.34 7.98
CA VAL A 80 3.07 -7.34 8.97
C VAL A 80 3.05 -5.97 8.32
N ASP A 81 2.58 -4.98 9.05
CA ASP A 81 2.63 -3.59 8.61
C ASP A 81 4.10 -3.13 8.47
N PRO A 82 4.52 -2.68 7.27
CA PRO A 82 5.88 -2.25 7.05
C PRO A 82 6.14 -0.90 7.73
N PRO A 83 7.11 -0.81 8.67
CA PRO A 83 7.43 0.44 9.34
C PRO A 83 8.04 1.47 8.37
N LEU A 84 8.03 2.75 8.75
CA LEU A 84 8.58 3.88 7.97
C LEU A 84 10.01 3.66 7.43
N ARG A 85 10.80 2.85 8.10
CA ARG A 85 12.18 2.52 7.74
C ARG A 85 12.32 1.42 6.68
N THR A 86 11.21 0.84 6.23
CA THR A 86 11.23 -0.23 5.23
C THR A 86 11.84 0.32 3.93
N ALA A 87 12.82 -0.42 3.40
CA ALA A 87 13.48 -0.05 2.16
C ALA A 87 12.52 -0.06 0.98
N SER A 88 12.73 0.83 0.02
CA SER A 88 11.98 0.82 -1.22
C SER A 88 12.41 -0.35 -2.11
N VAL A 89 11.52 -0.77 -3.00
CA VAL A 89 11.83 -1.78 -4.03
C VAL A 89 13.00 -1.33 -4.91
N ARG A 90 13.15 -0.04 -5.15
CA ARG A 90 14.25 0.53 -5.95
C ARG A 90 15.61 0.41 -5.26
N ASP A 91 15.63 0.57 -3.93
CA ASP A 91 16.87 0.50 -3.15
C ASP A 91 17.28 -0.95 -2.87
N SER A 92 16.31 -1.86 -2.77
CA SER A 92 16.53 -3.26 -2.46
C SER A 92 15.44 -4.13 -3.06
N ALA A 93 15.71 -4.69 -4.22
CA ALA A 93 14.77 -5.55 -4.93
C ALA A 93 14.37 -6.78 -4.08
N PRO A 94 13.08 -7.09 -3.95
CA PRO A 94 12.62 -8.21 -3.13
C PRO A 94 12.82 -9.59 -3.78
N GLY A 95 13.00 -9.65 -5.09
CA GLY A 95 12.81 -10.88 -5.87
C GLY A 95 11.34 -11.05 -6.25
N SER A 96 10.90 -12.27 -6.57
CA SER A 96 9.47 -12.54 -6.79
C SER A 96 8.69 -12.25 -5.52
N ALA A 97 7.51 -11.64 -5.67
CA ALA A 97 6.63 -11.29 -4.57
C ALA A 97 5.51 -12.32 -4.41
N ALA A 98 5.14 -12.59 -3.17
CA ALA A 98 3.94 -13.36 -2.86
C ALA A 98 2.69 -12.47 -2.88
N MET A 99 2.83 -11.25 -2.35
CA MET A 99 1.72 -10.31 -2.17
C MET A 99 2.18 -8.87 -2.34
N LEU A 100 1.32 -8.07 -2.95
CA LEU A 100 1.33 -6.60 -2.95
C LEU A 100 0.10 -6.15 -2.18
N PHE A 101 0.23 -5.28 -1.19
CA PHE A 101 -0.84 -4.93 -0.28
C PHE A 101 -0.85 -3.45 0.08
N GLY A 102 -2.03 -2.95 0.41
CA GLY A 102 -2.29 -1.55 0.73
C GLY A 102 -3.40 -1.39 1.76
N GLY A 103 -3.70 -0.14 2.06
CA GLY A 103 -4.76 0.23 2.99
C GLY A 103 -4.30 1.22 4.05
N PRO A 104 -5.19 1.61 4.98
CA PRO A 104 -4.88 2.59 6.02
C PRO A 104 -3.68 2.24 6.89
N ALA A 105 -3.43 0.94 7.14
CA ALA A 105 -2.30 0.48 7.95
C ALA A 105 -0.95 0.66 7.25
N VAL A 106 -0.90 0.72 5.91
CA VAL A 106 0.34 0.83 5.14
C VAL A 106 0.76 2.28 4.89
N ARG A 107 -0.02 3.24 5.36
CA ARG A 107 0.27 4.67 5.22
C ARG A 107 1.50 5.04 6.06
N THR A 108 2.60 5.28 5.38
CA THR A 108 3.87 5.57 6.02
C THR A 108 4.25 7.04 5.95
N ASP A 109 3.52 7.87 5.19
CA ASP A 109 3.78 9.29 5.04
C ASP A 109 2.53 10.17 5.13
N TRP A 110 2.74 11.43 5.53
CA TRP A 110 1.68 12.43 5.68
C TRP A 110 1.04 12.82 4.35
N PHE A 111 1.67 12.47 3.21
CA PHE A 111 1.30 12.98 1.89
C PHE A 111 1.13 11.89 0.83
N GLU A 112 1.64 10.67 1.01
CA GLU A 112 1.63 9.65 -0.04
C GLU A 112 1.13 8.29 0.49
N THR A 113 0.29 7.66 -0.32
CA THR A 113 -0.11 6.27 -0.11
C THR A 113 1.03 5.37 -0.59
N ARG A 114 1.52 4.51 0.28
CA ARG A 114 2.53 3.50 -0.05
C ARG A 114 1.89 2.14 -0.17
N MET A 115 2.47 1.31 -1.00
CA MET A 115 2.13 -0.11 -1.07
C MET A 115 3.22 -0.93 -0.40
N GLY A 116 2.79 -1.89 0.42
CA GLY A 116 3.68 -2.91 0.97
C GLY A 116 3.80 -4.09 0.02
N LEU A 117 4.95 -4.75 0.05
CA LEU A 117 5.24 -5.93 -0.73
C LEU A 117 6.01 -6.93 0.12
N VAL A 118 5.68 -8.22 0.02
CA VAL A 118 6.40 -9.30 0.66
C VAL A 118 6.88 -10.32 -0.38
N ALA A 119 8.15 -10.73 -0.27
CA ALA A 119 8.74 -11.70 -1.18
C ALA A 119 8.12 -13.10 -1.04
N ALA A 120 8.19 -13.88 -2.12
CA ALA A 120 7.65 -15.24 -2.14
C ALA A 120 8.51 -16.26 -1.38
N ASP A 121 9.84 -16.06 -1.37
CA ASP A 121 10.82 -17.01 -0.79
C ASP A 121 11.28 -16.63 0.62
N ALA A 122 10.91 -15.46 1.14
CA ALA A 122 11.32 -14.99 2.46
C ALA A 122 10.41 -13.87 2.96
N ASP A 123 10.47 -13.56 4.26
CA ASP A 123 9.75 -12.40 4.84
C ASP A 123 10.51 -11.08 4.59
N ARG A 124 10.91 -10.88 3.32
CA ARG A 124 11.48 -9.59 2.87
C ARG A 124 10.36 -8.64 2.52
N TYR A 125 10.16 -7.66 3.39
CA TYR A 125 9.19 -6.59 3.18
C TYR A 125 9.86 -5.41 2.49
N ARG A 126 9.22 -4.87 1.48
CA ARG A 126 9.63 -3.66 0.76
C ARG A 126 8.43 -2.74 0.59
N VAL A 127 8.69 -1.48 0.34
CA VAL A 127 7.64 -0.51 0.01
C VAL A 127 7.82 -0.01 -1.42
N LEU A 128 6.70 0.27 -2.03
CA LEU A 128 6.62 0.84 -3.36
C LEU A 128 6.02 2.23 -3.25
N ASP A 129 6.83 3.24 -3.53
CA ASP A 129 6.41 4.64 -3.63
C ASP A 129 5.94 4.86 -5.09
N ALA A 130 4.69 4.61 -5.36
CA ALA A 130 4.14 4.64 -6.72
C ALA A 130 2.89 5.52 -6.85
N GLY A 131 2.69 6.45 -5.92
CA GLY A 131 1.51 7.32 -5.95
C GLY A 131 0.24 6.67 -5.39
N PRO A 132 -0.95 7.16 -5.76
CA PRO A 132 -2.21 6.75 -5.14
C PRO A 132 -2.79 5.43 -5.66
N PHE A 133 -1.95 4.54 -6.19
CA PHE A 133 -2.40 3.26 -6.75
C PHE A 133 -2.79 2.25 -5.67
N VAL A 134 -3.75 1.38 -6.01
CA VAL A 134 -4.41 0.46 -5.09
C VAL A 134 -4.16 -0.99 -5.50
N PRO A 135 -3.51 -1.81 -4.65
CA PRO A 135 -3.30 -3.22 -4.93
C PRO A 135 -4.58 -4.00 -5.24
N GLY A 136 -4.54 -4.81 -6.29
CA GLY A 136 -5.70 -5.58 -6.75
C GLY A 136 -6.70 -4.78 -7.58
N PHE A 137 -6.40 -3.50 -7.83
CA PHE A 137 -7.22 -2.61 -8.65
C PHE A 137 -6.39 -2.03 -9.80
N ASP A 138 -5.61 -0.99 -9.58
CA ASP A 138 -4.72 -0.36 -10.55
C ASP A 138 -3.22 -0.66 -10.31
N ALA A 139 -2.95 -1.54 -9.35
CA ALA A 139 -1.66 -2.17 -9.12
C ALA A 139 -1.83 -3.69 -9.02
N LEU A 140 -1.39 -4.42 -10.02
CA LEU A 140 -1.54 -5.87 -10.12
C LEU A 140 -0.21 -6.59 -10.07
N LEU A 141 -0.19 -7.74 -9.38
CA LEU A 141 0.94 -8.65 -9.37
C LEU A 141 0.76 -9.72 -10.44
N SER A 142 1.85 -10.05 -11.17
CA SER A 142 1.81 -11.17 -12.13
C SER A 142 1.59 -12.51 -11.41
N PRO A 143 1.02 -13.52 -12.08
CA PRO A 143 0.73 -14.82 -11.46
C PRO A 143 1.94 -15.48 -10.79
N ASP A 144 3.13 -15.36 -11.39
CA ASP A 144 4.41 -15.84 -10.86
C ASP A 144 5.07 -14.91 -9.82
N GLY A 145 4.45 -13.76 -9.55
CA GLY A 145 4.97 -12.75 -8.62
C GLY A 145 6.24 -12.02 -9.08
N ARG A 146 6.67 -12.18 -10.32
CA ARG A 146 7.90 -11.57 -10.83
C ARG A 146 7.74 -10.10 -11.21
N TYR A 147 6.56 -9.72 -11.64
CA TYR A 147 6.27 -8.37 -12.11
C TYR A 147 5.11 -7.78 -11.33
N ALA A 148 5.17 -6.48 -11.11
CA ALA A 148 4.04 -5.69 -10.68
C ALA A 148 3.73 -4.64 -11.75
N TRP A 149 2.48 -4.58 -12.18
CA TRP A 149 2.01 -3.49 -13.02
C TRP A 149 1.35 -2.44 -12.13
N VAL A 150 1.84 -1.21 -12.20
CA VAL A 150 1.40 -0.11 -11.32
C VAL A 150 1.10 1.12 -12.17
N GLY A 151 -0.16 1.49 -12.25
CA GLY A 151 -0.62 2.50 -13.20
C GLY A 151 -0.23 2.13 -14.62
N ALA A 152 0.50 2.99 -15.32
CA ALA A 152 1.01 2.76 -16.68
C ALA A 152 2.42 2.16 -16.72
N SER A 153 2.94 1.60 -15.64
CA SER A 153 4.32 1.15 -15.54
C SER A 153 4.48 -0.28 -15.08
N LEU A 154 5.33 -1.05 -15.75
CA LEU A 154 5.70 -2.41 -15.33
C LEU A 154 6.98 -2.38 -14.50
N LEU A 155 6.92 -2.93 -13.29
CA LEU A 155 8.03 -3.08 -12.38
C LEU A 155 8.54 -4.54 -12.41
N ASP A 156 9.79 -4.74 -12.79
CA ASP A 156 10.48 -6.02 -12.57
C ASP A 156 10.96 -6.10 -11.12
N LEU A 157 10.34 -6.96 -10.33
CA LEU A 157 10.62 -7.11 -8.90
C LEU A 157 11.96 -7.77 -8.61
N LYS A 158 12.54 -8.49 -9.58
CA LYS A 158 13.87 -9.08 -9.45
C LYS A 158 14.96 -8.01 -9.53
N SER A 159 14.79 -7.02 -10.36
CA SER A 159 15.76 -5.94 -10.55
C SER A 159 15.39 -4.65 -9.79
N GLY A 160 14.15 -4.49 -9.35
CA GLY A 160 13.63 -3.26 -8.75
C GLY A 160 13.47 -2.12 -9.75
N ARG A 161 13.48 -2.40 -11.05
CA ARG A 161 13.45 -1.38 -12.11
C ARG A 161 12.07 -1.30 -12.75
N PHE A 162 11.61 -0.09 -12.92
CA PHE A 162 10.47 0.20 -13.77
C PHE A 162 10.92 0.16 -15.23
N THR A 163 10.15 -0.55 -16.04
CA THR A 163 10.20 -0.42 -17.47
C THR A 163 9.14 0.59 -17.82
N PRO A 164 9.51 1.74 -18.42
CA PRO A 164 8.53 2.68 -18.93
C PRO A 164 7.72 1.92 -19.98
N ASP A 165 6.46 1.71 -19.67
CA ASP A 165 5.60 1.02 -20.59
C ASP A 165 5.08 1.99 -21.66
N ARG A 166 4.71 1.41 -22.78
CA ARG A 166 4.18 2.16 -23.92
C ARG A 166 2.64 2.23 -23.91
N THR A 167 2.03 1.71 -22.84
CA THR A 167 0.58 1.73 -22.70
C THR A 167 0.17 2.92 -21.84
N ASP A 168 -0.52 3.87 -22.42
CA ASP A 168 -1.10 5.02 -21.72
C ASP A 168 -2.39 4.60 -20.98
N GLY A 169 -2.36 3.43 -20.30
CA GLY A 169 -3.55 2.84 -19.68
C GLY A 169 -3.30 2.20 -18.32
N TYR A 170 -4.37 1.78 -17.67
CA TYR A 170 -4.33 1.08 -16.38
C TYR A 170 -4.60 -0.43 -16.53
N PRO A 171 -4.00 -1.28 -15.66
CA PRO A 171 -4.11 -2.73 -15.77
C PRO A 171 -5.51 -3.23 -15.41
N LEU A 172 -5.99 -4.23 -16.18
CA LEU A 172 -7.23 -4.95 -15.90
C LEU A 172 -6.95 -6.38 -15.43
N ALA A 173 -6.01 -7.08 -16.05
CA ALA A 173 -5.66 -8.46 -15.71
C ALA A 173 -4.32 -8.86 -16.29
N PHE A 174 -3.63 -9.79 -15.66
CA PHE A 174 -2.58 -10.59 -16.28
C PHE A 174 -3.17 -11.86 -16.91
N ALA A 175 -2.57 -12.34 -17.99
CA ALA A 175 -2.78 -13.71 -18.45
C ALA A 175 -2.28 -14.71 -17.40
N PRO A 176 -2.83 -15.93 -17.34
CA PRO A 176 -2.41 -16.95 -16.39
C PRO A 176 -0.92 -17.29 -16.47
N ASP A 177 -0.29 -17.22 -17.65
CA ASP A 177 1.13 -17.43 -17.87
C ASP A 177 2.00 -16.20 -17.55
N GLY A 178 1.37 -15.06 -17.19
CA GLY A 178 2.05 -13.79 -16.94
C GLY A 178 2.69 -13.16 -18.19
N GLY A 179 2.57 -13.77 -19.37
CA GLY A 179 3.18 -13.30 -20.61
C GLY A 179 2.43 -12.14 -21.25
N ARG A 180 1.15 -12.03 -21.01
CA ARG A 180 0.28 -10.98 -21.54
C ARG A 180 -0.42 -10.22 -20.45
N LEU A 181 -0.82 -8.99 -20.78
CA LEU A 181 -1.51 -8.09 -19.89
C LEU A 181 -2.69 -7.46 -20.60
N VAL A 182 -3.84 -7.41 -19.94
CA VAL A 182 -5.00 -6.65 -20.37
C VAL A 182 -4.98 -5.29 -19.72
N TYR A 183 -5.16 -4.24 -20.51
CA TYR A 183 -5.19 -2.87 -20.02
C TYR A 183 -6.34 -2.09 -20.66
N ALA A 184 -6.82 -1.07 -19.98
CA ALA A 184 -7.75 -0.10 -20.53
C ALA A 184 -6.98 1.16 -20.93
N ASP A 185 -7.19 1.61 -22.16
CA ASP A 185 -6.56 2.82 -22.70
C ASP A 185 -7.19 4.06 -22.06
N ASP A 186 -6.34 4.94 -21.52
CA ASP A 186 -6.72 6.18 -20.81
C ASP A 186 -6.58 7.44 -21.68
N GLU A 187 -6.12 7.28 -22.94
CA GLU A 187 -5.74 8.40 -23.79
C GLU A 187 -6.88 9.38 -24.14
N ALA A 188 -8.13 8.97 -23.95
CA ALA A 188 -9.30 9.79 -24.26
C ALA A 188 -9.96 10.44 -23.03
N ALA A 189 -9.38 10.32 -21.86
CA ALA A 189 -10.10 10.42 -20.59
C ALA A 189 -10.52 11.82 -20.15
N PHE A 190 -10.10 12.88 -20.77
CA PHE A 190 -10.43 14.21 -20.29
C PHE A 190 -11.09 15.10 -21.35
N THR A 191 -12.31 14.72 -21.78
CA THR A 191 -13.16 15.62 -22.55
C THR A 191 -14.13 16.34 -21.59
N PRO A 192 -14.13 17.67 -21.51
CA PRO A 192 -15.16 18.35 -20.75
C PRO A 192 -16.57 18.09 -21.33
N PRO A 193 -17.59 17.79 -20.50
CA PRO A 193 -17.64 17.97 -19.06
C PRO A 193 -17.38 16.70 -18.25
N ASN A 194 -16.12 16.37 -17.96
CA ASN A 194 -15.68 15.32 -17.01
C ASN A 194 -16.23 13.90 -17.23
N THR A 195 -16.45 13.49 -18.45
CA THR A 195 -16.82 12.10 -18.78
C THR A 195 -15.57 11.33 -19.17
N TYR A 196 -15.18 10.39 -18.31
CA TYR A 196 -14.16 9.40 -18.65
C TYR A 196 -14.74 8.43 -19.68
N THR A 197 -14.06 8.26 -20.79
CA THR A 197 -14.40 7.23 -21.79
C THR A 197 -13.20 6.31 -21.97
N THR A 198 -13.44 5.02 -22.03
CA THR A 198 -12.43 4.03 -22.41
C THR A 198 -12.65 3.68 -23.88
N PRO A 199 -11.83 4.20 -24.80
CA PRO A 199 -12.04 3.94 -26.21
C PRO A 199 -11.66 2.51 -26.60
N TYR A 200 -10.61 1.97 -25.98
CA TYR A 200 -10.09 0.65 -26.28
C TYR A 200 -9.67 -0.09 -25.01
N VAL A 201 -9.81 -1.42 -25.09
CA VAL A 201 -9.12 -2.35 -24.18
C VAL A 201 -8.10 -3.13 -24.98
N GLY A 202 -6.85 -3.09 -24.57
CA GLY A 202 -5.72 -3.73 -25.22
C GLY A 202 -5.27 -5.00 -24.52
N VAL A 203 -4.66 -5.91 -25.28
CA VAL A 203 -3.85 -7.03 -24.77
C VAL A 203 -2.43 -6.81 -25.25
N TYR A 204 -1.55 -6.54 -24.30
CA TYR A 204 -0.13 -6.30 -24.52
C TYR A 204 0.65 -7.60 -24.32
N ASP A 205 1.46 -7.99 -25.31
CA ASP A 205 2.38 -9.12 -25.24
C ASP A 205 3.75 -8.59 -24.79
N ARG A 206 4.16 -9.02 -23.60
CA ARG A 206 5.39 -8.55 -22.96
C ARG A 206 6.67 -8.98 -23.69
N GLU A 207 6.70 -10.18 -24.27
CA GLU A 207 7.86 -10.68 -24.98
C GLU A 207 8.06 -9.95 -26.31
N ARG A 208 6.95 -9.65 -26.99
CA ARG A 208 6.97 -8.91 -28.26
C ARG A 208 7.08 -7.41 -28.06
N GLY A 209 6.71 -6.90 -26.90
CA GLY A 209 6.66 -5.46 -26.62
C GLY A 209 5.62 -4.71 -27.44
N THR A 210 4.50 -5.37 -27.81
CA THR A 210 3.47 -4.80 -28.68
C THR A 210 2.08 -5.29 -28.28
N ASP A 211 1.06 -4.53 -28.65
CA ASP A 211 -0.31 -4.97 -28.58
C ASP A 211 -0.57 -6.08 -29.59
N VAL A 212 -1.22 -7.13 -29.13
CA VAL A 212 -1.65 -8.27 -29.95
C VAL A 212 -3.16 -8.27 -30.19
N LEU A 213 -3.91 -7.50 -29.39
CA LEU A 213 -5.35 -7.32 -29.55
C LEU A 213 -5.74 -5.94 -29.01
N ARG A 214 -6.64 -5.26 -29.73
CA ARG A 214 -7.35 -4.06 -29.26
C ARG A 214 -8.84 -4.24 -29.53
N VAL A 215 -9.67 -4.09 -28.52
CA VAL A 215 -11.14 -4.14 -28.63
C VAL A 215 -11.68 -2.75 -28.42
N ARG A 216 -12.44 -2.26 -29.38
CA ARG A 216 -13.12 -0.98 -29.27
C ARG A 216 -14.32 -1.10 -28.33
N VAL A 217 -14.39 -0.25 -27.32
CA VAL A 217 -15.44 -0.31 -26.28
C VAL A 217 -16.32 0.92 -26.29
N ASP A 218 -15.80 2.09 -26.61
CA ASP A 218 -16.52 3.38 -26.69
C ASP A 218 -17.54 3.58 -25.55
N THR A 219 -17.15 3.25 -24.33
CA THR A 219 -18.05 3.30 -23.18
C THR A 219 -17.49 4.21 -22.11
N ALA A 220 -18.37 4.63 -21.21
CA ALA A 220 -17.91 5.20 -19.96
C ALA A 220 -16.99 4.18 -19.25
N TRP A 221 -15.94 4.68 -18.69
CA TRP A 221 -14.89 4.02 -17.92
C TRP A 221 -15.09 2.52 -17.57
N ILE A 222 -14.05 1.72 -17.76
CA ILE A 222 -13.99 0.31 -17.36
C ILE A 222 -13.23 0.22 -16.02
N PRO A 223 -13.80 -0.38 -14.97
CA PRO A 223 -13.13 -0.50 -13.69
C PRO A 223 -11.86 -1.36 -13.79
N PRO A 224 -10.72 -0.91 -13.26
CA PRO A 224 -9.51 -1.71 -13.22
C PRO A 224 -9.62 -2.99 -12.38
N GLY A 225 -8.75 -3.95 -12.68
CA GLY A 225 -8.44 -5.09 -11.82
C GLY A 225 -9.45 -6.24 -11.71
N ARG A 226 -10.69 -6.09 -12.22
CA ARG A 226 -11.74 -7.10 -11.99
C ARG A 226 -12.64 -7.39 -13.18
N THR A 227 -12.46 -6.69 -14.27
CA THR A 227 -13.41 -6.67 -15.39
C THR A 227 -12.90 -7.41 -16.62
N ALA A 228 -11.74 -8.01 -16.55
CA ALA A 228 -11.15 -8.73 -17.66
C ALA A 228 -10.52 -10.05 -17.22
N ALA A 229 -10.50 -11.01 -18.12
CA ALA A 229 -9.80 -12.28 -17.96
C ALA A 229 -9.31 -12.78 -19.33
N LEU A 230 -8.10 -13.33 -19.36
CA LEU A 230 -7.59 -14.08 -20.51
C LEU A 230 -7.77 -15.57 -20.28
N SER A 231 -8.07 -16.31 -21.35
CA SER A 231 -8.09 -17.78 -21.34
C SER A 231 -6.72 -18.33 -20.97
N LEU A 232 -6.64 -19.59 -20.55
CA LEU A 232 -5.41 -20.23 -20.09
C LEU A 232 -4.29 -20.20 -21.14
N ASP A 233 -4.64 -20.29 -22.43
CA ASP A 233 -3.70 -20.16 -23.54
C ASP A 233 -3.44 -18.71 -23.97
N GLY A 234 -4.08 -17.76 -23.30
CA GLY A 234 -4.01 -16.33 -23.63
C GLY A 234 -4.64 -15.96 -24.98
N GLY A 235 -5.36 -16.88 -25.62
CA GLY A 235 -5.93 -16.70 -26.95
C GLY A 235 -7.27 -15.97 -26.99
N GLU A 236 -8.02 -15.94 -25.90
CA GLU A 236 -9.32 -15.31 -25.81
C GLU A 236 -9.41 -14.35 -24.63
N LEU A 237 -9.98 -13.17 -24.88
CA LEU A 237 -10.30 -12.16 -23.88
C LEU A 237 -11.78 -12.25 -23.52
N ALA A 238 -12.08 -12.35 -22.24
CA ALA A 238 -13.40 -12.04 -21.67
C ALA A 238 -13.31 -10.67 -21.00
N LEU A 239 -14.16 -9.73 -21.40
CA LEU A 239 -14.17 -8.36 -20.93
C LEU A 239 -15.57 -7.97 -20.49
N GLN A 240 -15.74 -7.51 -19.26
CA GLN A 240 -17.00 -6.94 -18.83
C GLN A 240 -17.16 -5.50 -19.33
N VAL A 241 -18.22 -5.27 -20.10
CA VAL A 241 -18.63 -3.95 -20.57
C VAL A 241 -20.05 -3.72 -20.10
N ARG A 242 -20.25 -2.89 -19.10
CA ARG A 242 -21.56 -2.70 -18.44
C ARG A 242 -22.13 -4.05 -17.95
N ASP A 243 -23.33 -4.40 -18.42
CA ASP A 243 -24.07 -5.62 -18.03
C ASP A 243 -23.83 -6.80 -18.97
N GLU A 244 -22.72 -6.77 -19.73
CA GLU A 244 -22.37 -7.82 -20.68
C GLU A 244 -20.92 -8.25 -20.49
N VAL A 245 -20.62 -9.51 -20.79
CA VAL A 245 -19.26 -10.00 -21.05
C VAL A 245 -19.06 -10.11 -22.56
N TRP A 246 -18.07 -9.41 -23.06
CA TRP A 246 -17.65 -9.45 -24.45
C TRP A 246 -16.48 -10.41 -24.60
N PHE A 247 -16.53 -11.23 -25.65
CA PHE A 247 -15.48 -12.18 -25.99
C PHE A 247 -14.80 -11.78 -27.30
N ALA A 248 -13.47 -11.68 -27.26
CA ALA A 248 -12.65 -11.37 -28.43
C ALA A 248 -11.46 -12.32 -28.52
N ARG A 249 -11.06 -12.70 -29.75
CA ARG A 249 -9.93 -13.59 -29.98
C ARG A 249 -8.71 -12.80 -30.45
N VAL A 250 -7.58 -13.14 -29.89
CA VAL A 250 -6.28 -12.59 -30.35
C VAL A 250 -6.01 -12.96 -31.80
N ALA A 251 -6.41 -14.17 -32.22
CA ALA A 251 -6.25 -14.63 -33.61
C ALA A 251 -7.10 -13.84 -34.64
N ASP A 252 -8.18 -13.20 -34.20
CA ASP A 252 -9.06 -12.41 -35.07
C ASP A 252 -8.56 -10.95 -35.22
N ALA A 253 -7.50 -10.56 -34.47
CA ALA A 253 -6.91 -9.27 -34.58
C ALA A 253 -6.19 -9.11 -35.93
N GLY A 254 -6.71 -8.22 -36.77
CA GLY A 254 -6.13 -7.89 -38.09
C GLY A 254 -4.84 -7.08 -37.98
N ALA A 255 -4.33 -6.63 -39.12
CA ALA A 255 -3.20 -5.71 -39.19
C ALA A 255 -3.53 -4.43 -38.37
N GLY A 256 -2.79 -4.18 -37.29
CA GLY A 256 -3.06 -3.09 -36.32
C GLY A 256 -3.73 -3.54 -35.03
N GLY A 257 -3.98 -4.85 -34.87
CA GLY A 257 -4.42 -5.45 -33.60
C GLY A 257 -5.87 -5.19 -33.22
N VAL A 258 -6.69 -4.52 -34.03
CA VAL A 258 -8.10 -4.23 -33.69
C VAL A 258 -8.99 -5.39 -34.10
N ALA A 259 -9.82 -5.85 -33.16
CA ALA A 259 -10.83 -6.86 -33.41
C ALA A 259 -12.16 -6.45 -32.77
N GLU A 260 -13.25 -6.87 -33.41
CA GLU A 260 -14.59 -6.79 -32.83
C GLU A 260 -14.87 -8.01 -31.95
N PRO A 261 -15.66 -7.86 -30.87
CA PRO A 261 -16.07 -9.00 -30.06
C PRO A 261 -16.92 -9.94 -30.89
N TYR A 262 -16.54 -11.20 -30.96
CA TYR A 262 -17.28 -12.22 -31.70
C TYR A 262 -18.55 -12.66 -30.97
N ARG A 263 -18.65 -12.36 -29.69
CA ARG A 263 -19.79 -12.70 -28.82
C ARG A 263 -19.96 -11.74 -27.68
N LYS A 264 -21.21 -11.56 -27.26
CA LYS A 264 -21.61 -10.81 -26.05
C LYS A 264 -22.58 -11.65 -25.23
N LEU A 265 -22.35 -11.71 -23.94
CA LEU A 265 -23.11 -12.51 -22.97
C LEU A 265 -23.74 -11.57 -21.94
N PRO A 266 -25.07 -11.49 -21.80
CA PRO A 266 -25.68 -10.66 -20.77
C PRO A 266 -25.44 -11.23 -19.37
N LEU A 267 -25.16 -10.36 -18.42
CA LEU A 267 -24.85 -10.71 -17.03
C LEU A 267 -26.07 -10.67 -16.09
N ALA A 268 -27.19 -10.06 -16.53
CA ALA A 268 -28.41 -9.95 -15.72
C ALA A 268 -28.18 -9.45 -14.27
N GLY A 269 -27.33 -8.43 -14.10
CA GLY A 269 -26.97 -7.86 -12.81
C GLY A 269 -25.79 -8.55 -12.09
N GLY A 270 -25.24 -9.61 -12.68
CA GLY A 270 -23.97 -10.21 -12.25
C GLY A 270 -22.75 -9.46 -12.77
N ARG A 271 -21.57 -9.97 -12.45
CA ARG A 271 -20.30 -9.44 -12.98
C ARG A 271 -19.32 -10.56 -13.28
N LEU A 272 -18.34 -10.27 -14.14
CA LEU A 272 -17.20 -11.17 -14.36
C LEU A 272 -16.44 -11.38 -13.03
N ALA A 273 -16.01 -12.62 -12.75
CA ALA A 273 -15.49 -12.95 -11.44
C ALA A 273 -14.04 -12.42 -11.18
N GLY A 274 -13.37 -11.87 -12.18
CA GLY A 274 -11.99 -11.36 -12.11
C GLY A 274 -11.06 -12.06 -13.09
N ALA A 275 -9.75 -11.90 -12.93
CA ALA A 275 -8.74 -12.45 -13.84
C ALA A 275 -8.79 -13.99 -13.99
N GLY A 276 -9.22 -14.69 -12.95
CA GLY A 276 -9.39 -16.14 -12.95
C GLY A 276 -10.74 -16.65 -13.48
N SER A 277 -11.51 -15.82 -14.20
CA SER A 277 -12.87 -16.18 -14.61
C SER A 277 -12.94 -17.34 -15.58
N TRP A 278 -11.93 -17.57 -16.41
CA TRP A 278 -11.93 -18.73 -17.32
C TRP A 278 -11.73 -20.03 -16.55
N LEU A 279 -12.60 -21.00 -16.82
CA LEU A 279 -12.43 -22.35 -16.28
C LEU A 279 -11.32 -23.11 -17.01
N PRO A 280 -10.76 -24.16 -16.39
CA PRO A 280 -9.74 -25.00 -17.02
C PRO A 280 -10.19 -25.67 -18.32
N ASP A 281 -11.51 -25.81 -18.56
CA ASP A 281 -12.07 -26.38 -19.79
C ASP A 281 -11.95 -25.46 -21.02
N GLY A 282 -11.59 -24.17 -20.81
CA GLY A 282 -11.49 -23.16 -21.86
C GLY A 282 -12.80 -22.82 -22.58
N ARG A 283 -13.94 -23.29 -22.05
CA ARG A 283 -15.27 -23.13 -22.68
C ARG A 283 -16.31 -22.48 -21.79
N SER A 284 -15.91 -22.20 -20.56
CA SER A 284 -16.80 -21.70 -19.53
C SER A 284 -16.16 -20.56 -18.80
N VAL A 285 -16.99 -19.64 -18.32
CA VAL A 285 -16.57 -18.50 -17.50
C VAL A 285 -17.34 -18.44 -16.20
N ALA A 286 -16.65 -18.00 -15.18
CA ALA A 286 -17.21 -17.73 -13.86
C ALA A 286 -17.74 -16.30 -13.81
N VAL A 287 -18.94 -16.15 -13.31
CA VAL A 287 -19.58 -14.87 -13.00
C VAL A 287 -19.99 -14.83 -11.55
N LEU A 288 -20.03 -13.67 -10.98
CA LEU A 288 -20.49 -13.42 -9.62
C LEU A 288 -21.88 -12.83 -9.68
N ASP A 289 -22.85 -13.59 -9.21
CA ASP A 289 -24.21 -13.10 -9.01
C ASP A 289 -24.27 -12.42 -7.62
N ARG A 290 -24.89 -11.24 -7.56
CA ARG A 290 -25.05 -10.46 -6.35
C ARG A 290 -26.51 -10.48 -5.93
N SER A 291 -26.74 -10.74 -4.64
CA SER A 291 -28.05 -10.57 -4.02
C SER A 291 -27.97 -9.78 -2.73
N THR A 292 -29.10 -9.18 -2.33
CA THR A 292 -29.21 -8.58 -1.01
C THR A 292 -29.29 -9.66 0.05
N CYS A 293 -28.54 -9.54 1.11
CA CYS A 293 -28.62 -10.49 2.23
C CYS A 293 -29.92 -10.32 2.99
N THR A 294 -30.82 -11.30 2.87
CA THR A 294 -32.04 -11.38 3.67
C THR A 294 -31.73 -12.14 4.96
N GLY A 295 -31.85 -11.48 6.11
CA GLY A 295 -31.60 -12.10 7.42
C GLY A 295 -30.18 -11.99 7.94
N CYS A 296 -29.32 -11.22 7.31
CA CYS A 296 -28.03 -10.88 7.92
C CYS A 296 -28.22 -10.03 9.19
N PRO A 297 -27.46 -10.30 10.26
CA PRO A 297 -27.55 -9.52 11.49
C PRO A 297 -27.18 -8.06 11.23
N VAL A 298 -27.90 -7.12 11.82
CA VAL A 298 -27.60 -5.68 11.75
C VAL A 298 -26.62 -5.32 12.87
N PRO A 299 -25.52 -4.58 12.62
CA PRO A 299 -25.07 -4.05 11.33
C PRO A 299 -24.23 -5.09 10.57
N SER A 300 -24.69 -5.52 9.42
CA SER A 300 -23.91 -6.35 8.52
C SER A 300 -23.98 -5.77 7.11
N TYR A 301 -22.92 -5.98 6.36
CA TYR A 301 -22.88 -5.58 4.96
C TYR A 301 -23.89 -6.42 4.16
N PRO A 302 -24.90 -5.83 3.51
CA PRO A 302 -26.07 -6.57 3.06
C PRO A 302 -25.88 -7.32 1.74
N ARG A 303 -24.66 -7.49 1.26
CA ARG A 303 -24.37 -8.22 0.00
C ARG A 303 -24.07 -9.68 0.25
N THR A 304 -24.67 -10.53 -0.57
CA THR A 304 -24.28 -11.94 -0.71
C THR A 304 -23.81 -12.18 -2.13
N TRP A 305 -22.67 -12.81 -2.26
CA TRP A 305 -22.10 -13.18 -3.55
C TRP A 305 -22.22 -14.68 -3.76
N THR A 306 -22.52 -15.07 -5.00
CA THR A 306 -22.57 -16.46 -5.42
C THR A 306 -21.78 -16.61 -6.71
N LEU A 307 -20.87 -17.59 -6.73
CA LEU A 307 -20.10 -17.94 -7.92
C LEU A 307 -20.94 -18.84 -8.82
N ALA A 308 -21.29 -18.36 -9.98
CA ALA A 308 -22.02 -19.10 -11.01
C ALA A 308 -21.12 -19.36 -12.21
N LEU A 309 -21.31 -20.51 -12.84
CA LEU A 309 -20.57 -20.87 -14.06
C LEU A 309 -21.51 -20.82 -15.28
N ARG A 310 -20.98 -20.22 -16.33
CA ARG A 310 -21.75 -20.06 -17.59
C ARG A 310 -20.94 -20.54 -18.79
N SER A 311 -21.61 -21.22 -19.66
CA SER A 311 -21.04 -21.60 -20.97
C SER A 311 -20.81 -20.35 -21.82
N THR A 312 -19.63 -20.25 -22.44
CA THR A 312 -19.36 -19.19 -23.40
C THR A 312 -20.11 -19.35 -24.71
N ILE A 313 -20.76 -20.51 -24.95
CA ILE A 313 -21.46 -20.83 -26.20
C ILE A 313 -22.89 -20.31 -26.19
N ASP A 314 -23.65 -20.58 -25.16
CA ASP A 314 -25.11 -20.36 -25.12
C ASP A 314 -25.57 -19.62 -23.86
N SER A 315 -24.63 -19.15 -23.01
CA SER A 315 -24.93 -18.50 -21.76
C SER A 315 -25.59 -19.38 -20.72
N ALA A 316 -25.78 -20.68 -21.03
CA ALA A 316 -26.44 -21.58 -20.11
C ALA A 316 -25.65 -21.77 -18.82
N PRO A 317 -26.30 -21.81 -17.65
CA PRO A 317 -25.67 -22.19 -16.42
C PRO A 317 -25.14 -23.62 -16.52
N LEU A 318 -23.93 -23.85 -16.07
CA LEU A 318 -23.37 -25.20 -16.02
C LEU A 318 -24.03 -25.99 -14.90
N ALA A 319 -24.43 -27.21 -15.22
CA ALA A 319 -25.00 -28.15 -14.26
C ALA A 319 -23.93 -28.57 -13.22
N GLY A 320 -24.35 -28.83 -11.99
CA GLY A 320 -23.48 -29.32 -10.92
C GLY A 320 -23.87 -28.76 -9.56
N ALA A 321 -23.17 -29.19 -8.51
CA ALA A 321 -23.34 -28.63 -7.19
C ALA A 321 -22.92 -27.15 -7.18
N ALA A 322 -23.62 -26.34 -6.41
CA ALA A 322 -23.31 -24.92 -6.25
C ALA A 322 -22.02 -24.71 -5.43
N PHE A 323 -21.32 -23.62 -5.68
CA PHE A 323 -20.30 -23.12 -4.77
C PHE A 323 -20.95 -22.52 -3.53
N PRO A 324 -20.22 -22.47 -2.38
CA PRO A 324 -20.74 -21.84 -1.18
C PRO A 324 -21.05 -20.38 -1.43
N SER A 325 -22.17 -19.90 -0.91
CA SER A 325 -22.48 -18.48 -0.91
C SER A 325 -21.57 -17.73 0.05
N LEU A 326 -21.29 -16.48 -0.28
CA LEU A 326 -20.40 -15.60 0.48
C LEU A 326 -21.22 -14.42 1.05
N PRO A 327 -21.92 -14.64 2.18
CA PRO A 327 -22.72 -13.58 2.80
C PRO A 327 -21.84 -12.53 3.44
N SER A 328 -22.34 -11.29 3.44
CA SER A 328 -21.68 -10.15 4.08
C SER A 328 -20.23 -9.97 3.62
N ARG A 329 -20.03 -9.80 2.30
CA ARG A 329 -18.72 -9.52 1.70
C ARG A 329 -18.78 -8.26 0.87
N THR A 330 -17.76 -7.38 1.00
CA THR A 330 -17.70 -6.14 0.24
C THR A 330 -17.40 -6.42 -1.22
N PHE A 331 -16.47 -7.33 -1.49
CA PHE A 331 -16.15 -7.79 -2.84
C PHE A 331 -15.76 -9.26 -2.87
N VAL A 332 -15.75 -9.81 -4.07
CA VAL A 332 -15.15 -11.12 -4.40
C VAL A 332 -14.39 -10.97 -5.70
N GLN A 333 -13.18 -11.53 -5.78
CA GLN A 333 -12.34 -11.54 -6.96
C GLN A 333 -11.71 -12.92 -7.13
N LEU A 334 -12.04 -13.60 -8.21
CA LEU A 334 -11.48 -14.90 -8.54
C LEU A 334 -10.06 -14.76 -9.06
N LEU A 335 -9.12 -15.49 -8.48
CA LEU A 335 -7.72 -15.55 -8.89
C LEU A 335 -7.48 -16.66 -9.91
N GLY A 336 -8.15 -17.80 -9.75
CA GLY A 336 -8.00 -18.96 -10.64
C GLY A 336 -8.59 -20.23 -10.03
N TRP A 337 -8.17 -21.37 -10.57
CA TRP A 337 -8.73 -22.68 -10.32
C TRP A 337 -7.65 -23.70 -9.96
N ARG A 338 -7.87 -24.45 -8.88
CA ARG A 338 -7.08 -25.65 -8.55
C ARG A 338 -7.59 -26.86 -9.35
N SER A 339 -8.88 -26.89 -9.57
CA SER A 339 -9.58 -27.90 -10.38
C SER A 339 -10.91 -27.33 -10.89
N ALA A 340 -11.66 -28.08 -11.70
CA ALA A 340 -12.98 -27.66 -12.12
C ALA A 340 -13.99 -27.40 -10.96
N ASP A 341 -13.70 -27.97 -9.79
CA ASP A 341 -14.55 -27.89 -8.61
C ASP A 341 -13.96 -27.06 -7.46
N GLU A 342 -12.74 -26.55 -7.62
CA GLU A 342 -12.06 -25.75 -6.61
C GLU A 342 -11.55 -24.42 -7.18
N ALA A 343 -12.15 -23.34 -6.76
CA ALA A 343 -11.79 -21.98 -7.13
C ALA A 343 -11.06 -21.26 -6.00
N VAL A 344 -10.08 -20.40 -6.31
CA VAL A 344 -9.35 -19.58 -5.35
C VAL A 344 -9.73 -18.13 -5.55
N ALA A 345 -10.14 -17.45 -4.47
CA ALA A 345 -10.64 -16.08 -4.55
C ALA A 345 -10.15 -15.21 -3.40
N LEU A 346 -10.07 -13.90 -3.65
CA LEU A 346 -10.00 -12.86 -2.64
C LEU A 346 -11.41 -12.40 -2.28
N VAL A 347 -11.68 -12.22 -0.99
CA VAL A 347 -12.96 -11.71 -0.50
C VAL A 347 -12.75 -10.60 0.51
N GLY A 348 -13.45 -9.49 0.33
CA GLY A 348 -13.40 -8.35 1.24
C GLY A 348 -14.28 -8.58 2.46
N VAL A 349 -13.72 -8.40 3.66
CA VAL A 349 -14.41 -8.48 4.94
C VAL A 349 -14.88 -7.08 5.31
N PRO A 350 -16.19 -6.85 5.51
CA PRO A 350 -16.69 -5.55 5.91
C PRO A 350 -16.27 -5.19 7.33
N GLY A 351 -15.88 -3.95 7.55
CA GLY A 351 -15.70 -3.37 8.87
C GLY A 351 -17.03 -2.94 9.51
N PRO A 352 -16.99 -2.50 10.77
CA PRO A 352 -18.19 -2.15 11.53
C PRO A 352 -18.91 -0.90 10.96
N THR A 353 -18.24 -0.10 10.17
CA THR A 353 -18.78 1.11 9.53
C THR A 353 -19.14 0.93 8.06
N ALA A 354 -19.04 -0.31 7.56
CA ALA A 354 -19.35 -0.62 6.18
C ALA A 354 -20.85 -0.36 5.90
N VAL A 355 -21.12 0.46 4.90
CA VAL A 355 -22.48 0.78 4.47
C VAL A 355 -22.57 0.49 2.97
N ASP A 356 -23.52 -0.36 2.59
CA ASP A 356 -23.85 -0.60 1.19
C ASP A 356 -24.75 0.52 0.69
N ARG A 357 -24.23 1.39 -0.16
CA ARG A 357 -24.98 2.50 -0.73
C ARG A 357 -25.49 2.11 -2.11
N PRO A 358 -26.76 2.45 -2.46
CA PRO A 358 -27.29 2.18 -3.79
C PRO A 358 -26.44 2.78 -4.91
N GLU A 359 -25.89 3.97 -4.71
CA GLU A 359 -24.99 4.64 -5.64
C GLU A 359 -23.68 3.87 -5.88
N ASP A 360 -23.28 2.99 -4.94
CA ASP A 360 -22.11 2.12 -5.10
C ASP A 360 -22.41 0.95 -6.03
N HIS A 361 -23.65 0.80 -6.48
CA HIS A 361 -24.07 -0.32 -7.34
C HIS A 361 -23.91 -0.01 -8.84
N ASP A 362 -24.13 1.22 -9.25
CA ASP A 362 -24.17 1.64 -10.66
C ASP A 362 -22.87 2.25 -11.13
N ILE A 363 -21.99 2.55 -10.21
CA ILE A 363 -20.77 3.21 -10.55
C ILE A 363 -19.65 2.21 -10.33
N ALA A 364 -19.07 1.87 -11.43
CA ALA A 364 -17.70 1.46 -11.47
C ALA A 364 -16.86 2.63 -10.94
N TRP A 365 -16.92 2.80 -9.64
CA TRP A 365 -16.32 3.93 -8.99
C TRP A 365 -14.84 3.85 -8.99
N GLY A 366 -14.33 4.99 -9.18
CA GLY A 366 -12.97 5.38 -9.11
C GLY A 366 -12.14 4.74 -8.00
N PRO A 367 -10.88 5.03 -8.01
CA PRO A 367 -9.72 4.21 -7.60
C PRO A 367 -9.64 3.86 -6.12
N TYR A 368 -10.68 4.05 -5.33
CA TYR A 368 -10.51 4.10 -3.89
C TYR A 368 -11.45 3.13 -3.18
N HIS A 369 -10.94 1.93 -2.90
CA HIS A 369 -11.46 0.98 -1.91
C HIS A 369 -12.97 0.68 -2.01
N GLU A 370 -13.33 -0.58 -2.01
CA GLU A 370 -14.72 -0.92 -1.68
C GLU A 370 -15.02 -0.33 -0.30
N PRO A 371 -15.90 0.69 -0.20
CA PRO A 371 -16.05 1.45 1.04
C PRO A 371 -16.40 0.51 2.20
N GLY A 372 -15.65 0.63 3.28
CA GLY A 372 -15.88 -0.14 4.48
C GLY A 372 -15.26 -1.54 4.52
N THR A 373 -14.38 -1.91 3.59
CA THR A 373 -13.53 -3.09 3.74
C THR A 373 -12.55 -2.88 4.90
N GLU A 374 -12.44 -3.84 5.79
CA GLU A 374 -11.54 -3.84 6.94
C GLU A 374 -10.34 -4.76 6.75
N ALA A 375 -10.58 -5.89 6.11
CA ALA A 375 -9.57 -6.91 5.83
C ALA A 375 -9.91 -7.66 4.54
N VAL A 376 -8.94 -8.41 4.01
CA VAL A 376 -9.12 -9.29 2.86
C VAL A 376 -8.81 -10.72 3.26
N GLU A 377 -9.65 -11.66 2.84
CA GLU A 377 -9.42 -13.10 3.00
C GLU A 377 -9.09 -13.72 1.64
N LEU A 378 -8.12 -14.62 1.63
CA LEU A 378 -7.87 -15.55 0.54
C LEU A 378 -8.59 -16.85 0.87
N VAL A 379 -9.49 -17.28 0.01
CA VAL A 379 -10.35 -18.45 0.27
C VAL A 379 -10.33 -19.45 -0.87
N VAL A 380 -10.61 -20.72 -0.54
CA VAL A 380 -10.92 -21.76 -1.50
C VAL A 380 -12.42 -22.03 -1.46
N LEU A 381 -13.03 -21.94 -2.62
CA LEU A 381 -14.44 -22.25 -2.84
C LEU A 381 -14.53 -23.66 -3.47
N ARG A 382 -15.11 -24.64 -2.74
CA ARG A 382 -15.31 -25.98 -3.26
C ARG A 382 -16.77 -26.21 -3.60
N ARG A 383 -17.05 -26.82 -4.73
CA ARG A 383 -18.41 -27.20 -5.08
C ARG A 383 -19.01 -28.13 -4.02
N GLY A 384 -20.25 -27.88 -3.66
CA GLY A 384 -20.97 -28.67 -2.65
C GLY A 384 -20.52 -28.45 -1.20
N ALA A 385 -19.49 -27.66 -0.95
CA ALA A 385 -19.13 -27.28 0.41
C ALA A 385 -20.13 -26.29 0.98
N ALA A 386 -20.37 -26.36 2.30
CA ALA A 386 -21.29 -25.45 2.99
C ALA A 386 -20.69 -24.06 3.23
N ALA A 387 -19.36 -23.96 3.29
CA ALA A 387 -18.63 -22.71 3.56
C ALA A 387 -17.28 -22.70 2.82
N PRO A 388 -16.71 -21.51 2.56
CA PRO A 388 -15.37 -21.39 2.03
C PRO A 388 -14.31 -21.83 3.05
N GLU A 389 -13.19 -22.33 2.55
CA GLU A 389 -11.99 -22.58 3.36
C GLU A 389 -11.11 -21.33 3.34
N VAL A 390 -10.84 -20.72 4.48
CA VAL A 390 -9.97 -19.56 4.59
C VAL A 390 -8.52 -20.02 4.68
N LEU A 391 -7.71 -19.65 3.66
CA LEU A 391 -6.27 -19.93 3.64
C LEU A 391 -5.46 -18.86 4.37
N PHE A 392 -5.90 -17.61 4.27
CA PHE A 392 -5.17 -16.47 4.76
C PHE A 392 -6.13 -15.30 5.02
N ARG A 393 -5.83 -14.48 6.04
CA ARG A 393 -6.54 -13.23 6.31
C ARG A 393 -5.52 -12.12 6.57
N THR A 394 -5.72 -10.95 5.97
CA THR A 394 -4.91 -9.78 6.26
C THR A 394 -5.19 -9.24 7.67
N PRO A 395 -4.21 -8.57 8.30
CA PRO A 395 -4.48 -7.73 9.46
C PRO A 395 -5.49 -6.63 9.16
N GLU A 396 -6.18 -6.14 10.20
CA GLU A 396 -7.06 -4.98 10.10
C GLU A 396 -6.32 -3.76 9.53
N GLY A 397 -6.97 -3.04 8.62
CA GLY A 397 -6.40 -1.89 7.95
C GLY A 397 -5.54 -2.20 6.73
N ILE A 398 -5.34 -3.48 6.38
CA ILE A 398 -4.86 -3.90 5.06
C ILE A 398 -6.07 -4.34 4.25
N THR A 399 -6.58 -3.42 3.44
CA THR A 399 -7.87 -3.53 2.75
C THR A 399 -7.74 -3.88 1.28
N ASP A 400 -6.52 -3.79 0.75
CA ASP A 400 -6.21 -3.96 -0.66
C ASP A 400 -5.12 -5.00 -0.81
N LEU A 401 -5.32 -5.92 -1.73
CA LEU A 401 -4.43 -7.06 -1.91
C LEU A 401 -4.38 -7.50 -3.38
N SER A 402 -3.16 -7.67 -3.89
CA SER A 402 -2.87 -8.42 -5.10
C SER A 402 -1.93 -9.56 -4.76
N VAL A 403 -2.24 -10.77 -5.19
CA VAL A 403 -1.53 -12.00 -4.82
C VAL A 403 -0.95 -12.63 -6.07
N ALA A 404 0.25 -13.22 -5.97
CA ALA A 404 0.77 -14.11 -7.00
C ALA A 404 -0.15 -15.32 -7.13
N ALA A 405 -0.95 -15.34 -8.20
CA ALA A 405 -2.05 -16.29 -8.35
C ALA A 405 -1.56 -17.75 -8.36
N ASP A 406 -0.39 -18.03 -8.95
CA ASP A 406 0.19 -19.37 -8.98
C ASP A 406 0.40 -19.92 -7.56
N LEU A 407 0.98 -19.11 -6.66
CA LEU A 407 1.19 -19.52 -5.27
C LEU A 407 -0.13 -19.82 -4.53
N ALA A 408 -1.16 -19.01 -4.82
CA ALA A 408 -2.48 -19.19 -4.21
C ALA A 408 -3.19 -20.44 -4.74
N ILE A 409 -3.10 -20.68 -6.04
CA ILE A 409 -3.68 -21.84 -6.73
C ILE A 409 -2.97 -23.12 -6.29
N ASP A 410 -1.65 -23.13 -6.25
CA ASP A 410 -0.86 -24.28 -5.78
C ASP A 410 -1.05 -24.55 -4.28
N GLY A 411 -1.60 -23.60 -3.54
CA GLY A 411 -1.75 -23.70 -2.09
C GLY A 411 -0.42 -23.68 -1.35
N ALA A 412 0.61 -23.15 -1.97
CA ALA A 412 1.93 -23.04 -1.39
C ALA A 412 1.93 -22.03 -0.25
N VAL A 413 2.02 -22.51 0.98
CA VAL A 413 2.07 -21.69 2.20
C VAL A 413 3.42 -21.91 2.89
N ARG A 414 4.09 -20.83 3.24
CA ARG A 414 5.31 -20.87 4.04
C ARG A 414 5.11 -20.27 5.41
N GLN A 415 5.78 -20.81 6.40
CA GLN A 415 5.79 -20.25 7.74
C GLN A 415 6.42 -18.85 7.71
N SER A 416 5.75 -17.88 8.33
CA SER A 416 6.29 -16.54 8.45
C SER A 416 7.38 -16.48 9.51
N ASP A 417 8.51 -15.87 9.14
CA ASP A 417 9.66 -15.65 9.99
C ASP A 417 9.70 -14.19 10.50
N ARG A 418 10.88 -13.80 10.98
CA ARG A 418 11.13 -12.43 11.37
C ARG A 418 11.22 -11.53 10.13
N PRO A 419 10.44 -10.44 10.04
CA PRO A 419 10.46 -9.55 8.88
C PRO A 419 11.83 -8.92 8.63
N ASP A 420 12.27 -8.94 7.38
CA ASP A 420 13.40 -8.18 6.86
C ASP A 420 12.89 -6.95 6.10
N TYR A 421 13.14 -5.78 6.67
CA TYR A 421 12.73 -4.49 6.09
C TYR A 421 13.79 -3.85 5.18
N GLY A 422 14.87 -4.55 4.89
CA GLY A 422 15.97 -4.08 4.05
C GLY A 422 16.88 -3.04 4.71
N PRO A 423 17.79 -2.45 3.93
CA PRO A 423 18.69 -1.41 4.40
C PRO A 423 17.93 -0.15 4.78
N LEU A 424 18.49 0.61 5.72
CA LEU A 424 17.91 1.91 6.10
C LEU A 424 17.87 2.86 4.92
N PRO A 425 16.75 3.53 4.67
CA PRO A 425 16.66 4.54 3.64
C PRO A 425 17.70 5.66 3.85
N PHE A 426 18.37 6.06 2.77
CA PHE A 426 19.45 7.08 2.83
C PHE A 426 18.99 8.40 3.46
N TRP A 427 17.74 8.81 3.27
CA TRP A 427 17.21 10.03 3.87
C TRP A 427 17.18 10.00 5.40
N LEU A 428 16.94 8.83 6.02
CA LEU A 428 17.03 8.69 7.49
C LEU A 428 18.44 8.90 7.99
N LEU A 429 19.44 8.39 7.26
CA LEU A 429 20.85 8.61 7.57
C LEU A 429 21.22 10.08 7.40
N ALA A 430 20.72 10.73 6.35
CA ALA A 430 20.94 12.16 6.11
C ALA A 430 20.31 13.02 7.20
N VAL A 431 19.08 12.76 7.60
CA VAL A 431 18.41 13.45 8.71
C VAL A 431 19.18 13.25 10.02
N GLY A 432 19.58 12.02 10.32
CA GLY A 432 20.39 11.69 11.50
C GLY A 432 21.72 12.46 11.50
N PHE A 433 22.39 12.57 10.36
CA PHE A 433 23.62 13.33 10.21
C PHE A 433 23.40 14.84 10.42
N VAL A 434 22.37 15.43 9.79
CA VAL A 434 22.03 16.85 9.97
C VAL A 434 21.73 17.16 11.45
N LEU A 435 20.93 16.33 12.10
CA LEU A 435 20.64 16.48 13.52
C LEU A 435 21.91 16.37 14.38
N ALA A 436 22.80 15.41 14.08
CA ALA A 436 24.07 15.26 14.77
C ALA A 436 24.95 16.51 14.62
N VAL A 437 25.03 17.09 13.42
CA VAL A 437 25.78 18.33 13.14
C VAL A 437 25.17 19.52 13.90
N LEU A 438 23.85 19.68 13.86
CA LEU A 438 23.14 20.76 14.56
C LEU A 438 23.36 20.74 16.06
N VAL A 439 23.59 19.58 16.65
CA VAL A 439 23.90 19.46 18.08
C VAL A 439 25.41 19.58 18.37
N ALA A 440 26.23 18.98 17.52
CA ALA A 440 27.68 19.01 17.71
C ALA A 440 28.24 20.46 17.67
N LEU A 441 27.74 21.29 16.74
CA LEU A 441 28.22 22.67 16.62
C LEU A 441 28.03 23.54 17.88
N PRO A 442 26.84 23.63 18.49
CA PRO A 442 26.65 24.39 19.72
C PRO A 442 27.42 23.81 20.90
N VAL A 443 27.52 22.47 21.00
CA VAL A 443 28.33 21.82 22.05
C VAL A 443 29.82 22.18 21.92
N LEU A 444 30.36 22.10 20.69
CA LEU A 444 31.75 22.51 20.44
C LEU A 444 31.98 24.00 20.71
N ALA A 445 31.03 24.86 20.34
CA ALA A 445 31.09 26.28 20.64
C ALA A 445 31.11 26.54 22.17
N LEU A 446 30.28 25.79 22.91
CA LEU A 446 30.23 25.87 24.37
C LEU A 446 31.54 25.41 25.01
N LEU A 447 32.10 24.27 24.56
CA LEU A 447 33.38 23.73 25.03
C LEU A 447 34.57 24.68 24.73
N ARG A 448 34.61 25.27 23.52
CA ARG A 448 35.62 26.29 23.17
C ARG A 448 35.52 27.50 24.08
N ARG A 449 34.32 27.96 24.37
CA ARG A 449 34.09 29.08 25.28
C ARG A 449 34.51 28.76 26.73
N TRP A 450 34.31 27.51 27.17
CA TRP A 450 34.77 27.04 28.49
C TRP A 450 36.28 26.93 28.58
N ARG A 451 36.98 26.45 27.54
CA ARG A 451 38.44 26.38 27.50
C ARG A 451 39.10 27.75 27.45
N GLY A 452 38.49 28.75 26.82
CA GLY A 452 39.00 30.13 26.80
C GLY A 452 38.91 30.86 28.15
N TRP A 453 38.14 30.32 29.11
CA TRP A 453 37.92 30.92 30.42
C TRP A 453 38.80 30.36 31.53
N ARG A 454 39.82 29.56 31.24
CA ARG A 454 40.83 29.23 32.27
C ARG A 454 41.57 30.52 32.63
N PRO A 455 41.41 31.03 33.87
CA PRO A 455 42.11 32.26 34.26
C PRO A 455 43.60 32.02 34.11
N ARG A 456 44.27 32.84 33.29
CA ARG A 456 45.72 32.92 33.33
C ARG A 456 46.07 33.29 34.74
N ARG A 457 46.53 32.34 35.56
CA ARG A 457 47.17 32.62 36.85
C ARG A 457 48.34 33.49 36.53
N ARG A 458 48.18 34.82 36.71
CA ARG A 458 49.30 35.78 36.75
C ARG A 458 50.19 35.33 37.88
N GLY A 459 51.35 34.81 37.55
CA GLY A 459 52.41 34.58 38.48
C GLY A 459 52.76 35.94 39.12
N ARG A 460 52.32 36.17 40.33
CA ARG A 460 52.94 37.21 41.20
C ARG A 460 54.28 36.70 41.54
N THR A 461 55.27 37.14 40.79
CA THR A 461 56.68 37.11 41.26
C THR A 461 56.74 38.03 42.44
N ALA A 462 56.83 37.46 43.64
CA ALA A 462 57.20 38.19 44.85
C ALA A 462 58.67 38.66 44.66
N ARG A 463 58.90 39.97 44.67
CA ARG A 463 60.22 40.54 44.86
C ARG A 463 60.62 40.32 46.32
N PRO A 464 61.86 39.87 46.64
CA PRO A 464 62.36 39.82 47.99
C PRO A 464 62.70 41.26 48.48
N PRO A 465 62.54 41.55 49.78
CA PRO A 465 62.99 42.81 50.36
C PRO A 465 64.49 42.80 50.45
N VAL A 466 65.10 43.98 50.19
CA VAL A 466 66.46 44.34 50.56
C VAL A 466 66.45 44.83 51.98
#